data_46e147c89e51fcdf6377605f000a9cff
#
_entry.id   46e147c89e51fcdf6377605f000a9cff
#
_cell.length_a   1.000
_cell.length_b   1.000
_cell.length_c   1.000
_cell.angle_alpha   90.00
_cell.angle_beta   90.00
_cell.angle_gamma   90.00
#
_symmetry.space_group_name_H-M   'P 1'
#
loop_
_entity.id
_entity.type
_entity.pdbx_description
1 polymer ?
#
loop_
_entity_poly.entity_id
_entity_poly.type
_entity_poly.pdbx_seq_one_letter_code
_entity_poly.pdbx_strand_id
1 'polypeptide(L)'
;MAGLFEINQIGKREDLLDLLTRVDEKATPFMTLVNKGATPRNTYIEWPVDIYDAPSLGGTVDGSDVSTYENHAANRALLSSYLQTFRRTAQVSRLAQEVSDVAGVSDEIAEAIAKKGVELLRDMEATCLSDQEHQADDGSDPYLLRGLGVWIRNTANIGAQTSHQVPAAYRPAA
;
A
#
# COMPACT_ATOMS: atom_id res chain seq x y z
N MET A 1 -1.80 37.52 61.24
CA MET A 1 -2.04 36.13 60.78
C MET A 1 -1.59 36.03 59.34
N ALA A 2 -0.56 35.28 59.05
CA ALA A 2 -0.18 34.99 57.67
C ALA A 2 -1.08 33.88 57.18
N GLY A 3 -1.99 34.21 56.23
CA GLY A 3 -2.82 33.21 55.60
C GLY A 3 -2.01 32.39 54.61
N LEU A 4 -2.38 31.10 54.47
CA LEU A 4 -1.85 30.23 53.41
C LEU A 4 -2.44 30.65 52.08
N PHE A 5 -1.65 31.29 51.22
CA PHE A 5 -2.07 31.66 49.85
C PHE A 5 -1.60 30.57 48.87
N GLU A 6 -2.36 30.42 47.78
CA GLU A 6 -2.09 29.41 46.75
C GLU A 6 -0.65 29.49 46.19
N ILE A 7 -0.09 30.69 46.06
CA ILE A 7 1.27 30.95 45.60
C ILE A 7 2.35 30.39 46.54
N ASN A 8 2.03 30.12 47.77
CA ASN A 8 2.96 29.62 48.81
C ASN A 8 2.82 28.12 49.06
N GLN A 9 1.99 27.41 48.31
CA GLN A 9 1.87 25.97 48.43
C GLN A 9 3.05 25.23 47.86
N ILE A 10 3.71 24.45 48.70
CA ILE A 10 4.81 23.55 48.29
C ILE A 10 4.19 22.22 47.87
N GLY A 11 4.58 21.70 46.68
CA GLY A 11 4.13 20.40 46.19
C GLY A 11 2.92 20.46 45.25
N LYS A 12 2.56 21.67 44.78
CA LYS A 12 1.55 21.82 43.73
C LYS A 12 2.09 21.18 42.43
N ARG A 13 1.36 20.20 41.94
CA ARG A 13 1.64 19.59 40.64
C ARG A 13 0.96 20.39 39.51
N GLU A 14 1.58 20.42 38.35
CA GLU A 14 0.95 20.91 37.14
C GLU A 14 -0.28 20.05 36.83
N ASP A 15 -1.38 20.69 36.45
CA ASP A 15 -2.59 20.01 36.03
C ASP A 15 -2.40 19.58 34.57
N LEU A 16 -2.00 18.31 34.39
CA LEU A 16 -1.86 17.68 33.07
C LEU A 16 -3.15 16.97 32.71
N LEU A 17 -3.64 17.22 31.52
CA LEU A 17 -4.80 16.52 30.99
C LEU A 17 -4.47 15.04 30.83
N ASP A 18 -5.17 14.15 31.52
CA ASP A 18 -5.03 12.69 31.41
C ASP A 18 -5.64 12.15 30.10
N LEU A 19 -5.41 12.86 28.99
CA LEU A 19 -5.94 12.51 27.68
C LEU A 19 -4.88 12.70 26.60
N LEU A 20 -4.43 11.60 25.99
CA LEU A 20 -3.60 11.63 24.83
C LEU A 20 -4.45 11.81 23.55
N THR A 21 -4.40 13.01 22.96
CA THR A 21 -5.12 13.30 21.73
C THR A 21 -4.26 13.01 20.50
N ARG A 22 -4.76 12.20 19.58
CA ARG A 22 -4.14 11.92 18.28
C ARG A 22 -4.82 12.71 17.19
N VAL A 23 -4.04 13.44 16.43
CA VAL A 23 -4.50 14.32 15.34
C VAL A 23 -4.39 13.66 13.97
N ASP A 24 -3.64 12.56 13.88
CA ASP A 24 -3.38 11.88 12.61
C ASP A 24 -4.57 11.07 12.09
N GLU A 25 -4.69 11.05 10.76
CA GLU A 25 -5.66 10.23 10.04
C GLU A 25 -5.35 8.73 10.22
N LYS A 26 -6.38 7.95 10.57
CA LYS A 26 -6.28 6.48 10.69
C LYS A 26 -6.86 5.76 9.48
N ALA A 27 -7.55 6.48 8.59
CA ALA A 27 -8.26 5.88 7.48
C ALA A 27 -7.29 5.34 6.42
N THR A 28 -7.55 4.11 5.97
CA THR A 28 -6.87 3.45 4.86
C THR A 28 -7.91 3.01 3.83
N PRO A 29 -8.47 3.97 3.05
CA PRO A 29 -9.59 3.74 2.16
C PRO A 29 -9.25 2.74 1.05
N PHE A 30 -8.06 2.82 0.47
CA PHE A 30 -7.64 1.92 -0.61
C PHE A 30 -7.60 0.47 -0.14
N MET A 31 -6.94 0.19 0.99
CA MET A 31 -6.87 -1.16 1.57
C MET A 31 -8.23 -1.73 1.96
N THR A 32 -9.20 -0.87 2.24
CA THR A 32 -10.57 -1.26 2.55
C THR A 32 -11.37 -1.59 1.29
N LEU A 33 -11.12 -0.90 0.18
CA LEU A 33 -11.83 -1.09 -1.09
C LEU A 33 -11.30 -2.28 -1.90
N VAL A 34 -10.01 -2.62 -1.76
CA VAL A 34 -9.38 -3.71 -2.51
C VAL A 34 -9.85 -5.06 -1.99
N ASN A 35 -10.35 -5.89 -2.91
CA ASN A 35 -10.72 -7.26 -2.58
C ASN A 35 -9.48 -8.11 -2.27
N LYS A 36 -9.60 -8.93 -1.24
CA LYS A 36 -8.56 -9.90 -0.89
C LYS A 36 -8.65 -11.11 -1.83
N GLY A 37 -7.58 -11.36 -2.57
CA GLY A 37 -7.44 -12.54 -3.41
C GLY A 37 -7.03 -13.79 -2.62
N ALA A 38 -6.76 -14.88 -3.34
CA ALA A 38 -6.20 -16.09 -2.75
C ALA A 38 -4.78 -15.83 -2.25
N THR A 39 -4.40 -16.53 -1.18
CA THR A 39 -3.03 -16.45 -0.63
C THR A 39 -2.04 -16.98 -1.66
N PRO A 40 -1.06 -16.20 -2.10
CA PRO A 40 -0.06 -16.63 -3.05
C PRO A 40 0.85 -17.72 -2.44
N ARG A 41 1.34 -18.61 -3.30
CA ARG A 41 2.25 -19.71 -2.91
C ARG A 41 3.71 -19.44 -3.26
N ASN A 42 4.00 -18.33 -3.94
CA ASN A 42 5.32 -17.94 -4.36
C ASN A 42 5.54 -16.45 -4.11
N THR A 43 6.79 -16.03 -3.96
CA THR A 43 7.19 -14.63 -3.81
C THR A 43 7.03 -13.83 -5.10
N TYR A 44 7.18 -14.46 -6.24
CA TYR A 44 6.92 -13.89 -7.57
C TYR A 44 5.58 -14.38 -8.08
N ILE A 45 4.70 -13.46 -8.42
CA ILE A 45 3.35 -13.72 -8.85
C ILE A 45 3.21 -13.23 -10.29
N GLU A 46 2.71 -14.09 -11.15
CA GLU A 46 2.40 -13.76 -12.54
C GLU A 46 0.95 -14.12 -12.84
N TRP A 47 0.32 -13.31 -13.69
CA TRP A 47 -1.02 -13.60 -14.21
C TRP A 47 -1.12 -13.17 -15.67
N PRO A 48 -1.77 -13.99 -16.52
CA PRO A 48 -2.01 -13.64 -17.92
C PRO A 48 -3.12 -12.62 -18.04
N VAL A 49 -2.97 -11.70 -18.98
CA VAL A 49 -4.01 -10.78 -19.45
C VAL A 49 -4.17 -10.91 -20.95
N ASP A 50 -5.37 -10.65 -21.43
CA ASP A 50 -5.70 -10.71 -22.86
C ASP A 50 -6.63 -9.55 -23.24
N ILE A 51 -6.56 -9.10 -24.48
CA ILE A 51 -7.42 -8.03 -25.01
C ILE A 51 -7.98 -8.48 -26.35
N TYR A 52 -9.24 -8.17 -26.59
CA TYR A 52 -9.85 -8.37 -27.90
C TYR A 52 -9.22 -7.48 -28.96
N ASP A 53 -9.17 -7.99 -30.17
CA ASP A 53 -8.75 -7.19 -31.32
C ASP A 53 -9.70 -6.01 -31.57
N ALA A 54 -9.17 -4.99 -32.19
CA ALA A 54 -9.97 -3.83 -32.56
C ALA A 54 -11.12 -4.26 -33.53
N PRO A 55 -12.30 -3.67 -33.42
CA PRO A 55 -13.41 -4.00 -34.32
C PRO A 55 -13.03 -3.69 -35.75
N SER A 56 -13.24 -4.66 -36.64
CA SER A 56 -13.06 -4.51 -38.08
C SER A 56 -14.36 -4.03 -38.76
N LEU A 57 -14.26 -2.98 -39.56
CA LEU A 57 -15.39 -2.46 -40.34
C LEU A 57 -15.49 -3.07 -41.74
N GLY A 58 -14.62 -4.03 -42.06
CA GLY A 58 -14.60 -4.69 -43.37
C GLY A 58 -15.70 -5.74 -43.50
N GLY A 59 -16.33 -5.82 -44.64
CA GLY A 59 -17.18 -6.93 -45.06
C GLY A 59 -16.41 -8.00 -45.81
N THR A 60 -16.97 -9.22 -45.90
CA THR A 60 -16.40 -10.30 -46.71
C THR A 60 -17.12 -10.39 -48.03
N VAL A 61 -16.40 -10.65 -49.11
CA VAL A 61 -17.01 -10.85 -50.44
C VAL A 61 -17.77 -12.17 -50.42
N ASP A 62 -18.96 -12.16 -50.95
CA ASP A 62 -19.80 -13.36 -51.07
C ASP A 62 -19.10 -14.46 -51.90
N GLY A 63 -19.04 -15.67 -51.32
CA GLY A 63 -18.35 -16.79 -51.97
C GLY A 63 -16.82 -16.81 -51.82
N SER A 64 -16.22 -15.90 -51.07
CA SER A 64 -14.77 -15.93 -50.80
C SER A 64 -14.42 -16.97 -49.72
N ASP A 65 -13.36 -17.78 -49.99
CA ASP A 65 -12.79 -18.69 -49.02
C ASP A 65 -11.87 -17.97 -48.05
N VAL A 66 -11.78 -18.52 -46.81
CA VAL A 66 -10.82 -18.07 -45.78
C VAL A 66 -9.41 -18.44 -46.21
N SER A 67 -8.60 -17.44 -46.54
CA SER A 67 -7.20 -17.61 -46.91
C SER A 67 -6.20 -17.39 -45.79
N THR A 68 -6.62 -16.71 -44.70
CA THR A 68 -5.76 -16.37 -43.56
C THR A 68 -6.50 -16.57 -42.27
N TYR A 69 -5.84 -17.23 -41.29
CA TYR A 69 -6.38 -17.44 -39.96
C TYR A 69 -5.72 -16.47 -38.97
N GLU A 70 -6.52 -15.87 -38.13
CA GLU A 70 -6.05 -14.97 -37.08
C GLU A 70 -5.54 -15.75 -35.86
N ASN A 71 -4.48 -15.24 -35.24
CA ASN A 71 -3.97 -15.83 -34.01
C ASN A 71 -4.71 -15.25 -32.80
N HIS A 72 -5.61 -16.00 -32.21
CA HIS A 72 -6.42 -15.60 -31.06
C HIS A 72 -5.60 -15.29 -29.79
N ALA A 73 -4.33 -15.66 -29.73
CA ALA A 73 -3.44 -15.45 -28.60
C ALA A 73 -2.40 -14.31 -28.84
N ALA A 74 -2.54 -13.57 -29.94
CA ALA A 74 -1.58 -12.54 -30.33
C ALA A 74 -1.47 -11.39 -29.29
N ASN A 75 -2.56 -11.11 -28.59
CA ASN A 75 -2.64 -10.01 -27.60
C ASN A 75 -2.43 -10.45 -26.16
N ARG A 76 -2.02 -11.70 -25.92
CA ARG A 76 -1.75 -12.17 -24.56
C ARG A 76 -0.45 -11.60 -24.03
N ALA A 77 -0.49 -11.12 -22.79
CA ALA A 77 0.67 -10.66 -22.04
C ALA A 77 0.68 -11.23 -20.63
N LEU A 78 1.85 -11.28 -20.00
CA LEU A 78 2.03 -11.65 -18.60
C LEU A 78 2.30 -10.39 -17.79
N LEU A 79 1.52 -10.18 -16.75
CA LEU A 79 1.77 -9.18 -15.72
C LEU A 79 2.38 -9.86 -14.52
N SER A 80 3.29 -9.16 -13.84
CA SER A 80 4.01 -9.72 -12.69
C SER A 80 4.25 -8.71 -11.59
N SER A 81 4.40 -9.22 -10.37
CA SER A 81 4.79 -8.44 -9.20
C SER A 81 5.47 -9.35 -8.17
N TYR A 82 6.27 -8.78 -7.26
CA TYR A 82 6.79 -9.47 -6.09
C TYR A 82 5.93 -9.18 -4.86
N LEU A 83 5.98 -10.10 -3.89
CA LEU A 83 5.43 -9.88 -2.56
C LEU A 83 6.38 -9.02 -1.75
N GLN A 84 5.85 -8.07 -1.01
CA GLN A 84 6.62 -7.22 -0.10
C GLN A 84 6.26 -7.53 1.36
N THR A 85 7.26 -7.59 2.23
CA THR A 85 7.07 -7.76 3.66
C THR A 85 7.13 -6.41 4.36
N PHE A 86 6.13 -6.11 5.17
CA PHE A 86 6.08 -4.90 5.99
C PHE A 86 6.35 -5.24 7.45
N ARG A 87 7.11 -4.38 8.11
CA ARG A 87 7.43 -4.54 9.52
C ARG A 87 7.53 -3.19 10.22
N ARG A 88 6.86 -3.07 11.36
CA ARG A 88 7.06 -1.99 12.32
C ARG A 88 7.46 -2.61 13.66
N THR A 89 8.32 -1.93 14.39
CA THR A 89 8.80 -2.40 15.70
C THR A 89 8.46 -1.38 16.77
N ALA A 90 8.15 -1.86 17.97
CA ALA A 90 7.98 -1.05 19.16
C ALA A 90 8.93 -1.57 20.24
N GLN A 91 9.48 -0.68 21.01
CA GLN A 91 10.32 -1.01 22.17
C GLN A 91 9.93 -0.11 23.33
N VAL A 92 9.63 -0.72 24.46
CA VAL A 92 9.36 -0.03 25.72
C VAL A 92 10.27 -0.66 26.77
N SER A 93 10.97 0.16 27.56
CA SER A 93 11.80 -0.37 28.64
C SER A 93 10.93 -0.84 29.80
N ARG A 94 11.39 -1.87 30.52
CA ARG A 94 10.68 -2.37 31.69
C ARG A 94 10.41 -1.28 32.73
N LEU A 95 11.37 -0.40 32.95
CA LEU A 95 11.23 0.72 33.88
C LEU A 95 10.14 1.70 33.42
N ALA A 96 10.08 2.01 32.12
CA ALA A 96 9.04 2.86 31.57
C ALA A 96 7.66 2.24 31.76
N GLN A 97 7.53 0.93 31.54
CA GLN A 97 6.28 0.20 31.72
C GLN A 97 5.80 0.17 33.19
N GLU A 98 6.73 0.07 34.15
CA GLU A 98 6.39 0.01 35.58
C GLU A 98 6.10 1.40 36.19
N VAL A 99 6.68 2.47 35.62
CA VAL A 99 6.58 3.84 36.16
C VAL A 99 5.62 4.72 35.38
N SER A 100 5.23 4.29 34.17
CA SER A 100 4.41 5.09 33.27
C SER A 100 2.94 5.12 33.74
N ASP A 101 2.51 6.26 34.18
CA ASP A 101 1.11 6.65 34.30
C ASP A 101 0.98 8.07 33.69
N VAL A 102 1.41 8.19 32.43
CA VAL A 102 1.47 9.46 31.72
C VAL A 102 0.24 9.59 30.81
N ALA A 103 -0.50 10.66 30.98
CA ALA A 103 -1.65 11.00 30.14
C ALA A 103 -2.72 9.89 30.01
N GLY A 104 -2.98 9.16 31.10
CA GLY A 104 -4.01 8.11 31.15
C GLY A 104 -3.62 6.81 30.42
N VAL A 105 -2.36 6.63 30.04
CA VAL A 105 -1.85 5.38 29.42
C VAL A 105 -1.30 4.50 30.54
N SER A 106 -2.01 3.42 30.86
CA SER A 106 -1.61 2.45 31.89
C SER A 106 -0.70 1.33 31.35
N ASP A 107 -0.71 1.09 30.03
CA ASP A 107 0.08 0.06 29.35
C ASP A 107 0.73 0.62 28.07
N GLU A 108 1.98 1.06 28.23
CA GLU A 108 2.77 1.64 27.12
C GLU A 108 3.07 0.63 26.00
N ILE A 109 3.20 -0.66 26.30
CA ILE A 109 3.44 -1.70 25.29
C ILE A 109 2.19 -1.88 24.44
N ALA A 110 1.03 -2.01 25.06
CA ALA A 110 -0.23 -2.16 24.32
C ALA A 110 -0.52 -0.96 23.42
N GLU A 111 -0.29 0.24 23.95
CA GLU A 111 -0.46 1.48 23.21
C GLU A 111 0.53 1.59 22.04
N ALA A 112 1.80 1.25 22.26
CA ALA A 112 2.81 1.23 21.20
C ALA A 112 2.46 0.22 20.09
N ILE A 113 1.99 -0.97 20.44
CA ILE A 113 1.56 -1.99 19.47
C ILE A 113 0.35 -1.48 18.67
N ALA A 114 -0.66 -0.91 19.33
CA ALA A 114 -1.83 -0.36 18.65
C ALA A 114 -1.45 0.75 17.66
N LYS A 115 -0.58 1.67 18.07
CA LYS A 115 -0.04 2.73 17.22
C LYS A 115 0.71 2.15 16.01
N LYS A 116 1.62 1.19 16.24
CA LYS A 116 2.39 0.56 15.16
C LYS A 116 1.53 -0.23 14.20
N GLY A 117 0.41 -0.80 14.66
CA GLY A 117 -0.57 -1.45 13.79
C GLY A 117 -1.19 -0.48 12.79
N VAL A 118 -1.60 0.70 13.24
CA VAL A 118 -2.13 1.76 12.35
C VAL A 118 -1.05 2.26 11.38
N GLU A 119 0.16 2.50 11.88
CA GLU A 119 1.28 2.93 11.03
C GLU A 119 1.60 1.90 9.94
N LEU A 120 1.54 0.59 10.27
CA LEU A 120 1.76 -0.50 9.31
C LEU A 120 0.72 -0.49 8.18
N LEU A 121 -0.56 -0.31 8.51
CA LEU A 121 -1.62 -0.21 7.51
C LEU A 121 -1.43 1.00 6.59
N ARG A 122 -1.00 2.14 7.15
CA ARG A 122 -0.67 3.34 6.36
C ARG A 122 0.52 3.12 5.44
N ASP A 123 1.56 2.40 5.89
CA ASP A 123 2.70 2.03 5.05
C ASP A 123 2.26 1.17 3.86
N MET A 124 1.42 0.18 4.12
CA MET A 124 0.87 -0.70 3.07
C MET A 124 0.06 0.11 2.05
N GLU A 125 -0.82 1.00 2.52
CA GLU A 125 -1.60 1.85 1.64
C GLU A 125 -0.74 2.80 0.80
N ALA A 126 0.21 3.48 1.44
CA ALA A 126 1.13 4.39 0.75
C ALA A 126 1.97 3.66 -0.31
N THR A 127 2.45 2.45 0.00
CA THR A 127 3.22 1.64 -0.94
C THR A 127 2.36 1.18 -2.11
N CYS A 128 1.14 0.73 -1.85
CA CYS A 128 0.20 0.32 -2.92
C CYS A 128 -0.16 1.47 -3.86
N LEU A 129 -0.26 2.69 -3.36
CA LEU A 129 -0.59 3.89 -4.15
C LEU A 129 0.64 4.58 -4.78
N SER A 130 1.85 4.16 -4.42
CA SER A 130 3.10 4.77 -4.89
C SER A 130 3.42 4.42 -6.34
N ASP A 131 4.46 5.08 -6.86
CA ASP A 131 5.12 4.78 -8.14
C ASP A 131 6.26 3.77 -7.98
N GLN A 132 6.25 2.96 -6.92
CA GLN A 132 7.27 1.97 -6.66
C GLN A 132 7.26 0.87 -7.71
N GLU A 133 8.41 0.62 -8.36
CA GLU A 133 8.61 -0.53 -9.24
C GLU A 133 8.85 -1.80 -8.44
N HIS A 134 8.50 -2.96 -9.00
CA HIS A 134 8.77 -4.22 -8.34
C HIS A 134 10.27 -4.55 -8.38
N GLN A 135 10.75 -5.18 -7.33
CA GLN A 135 12.15 -5.58 -7.19
C GLN A 135 12.24 -6.96 -6.53
N ALA A 136 13.17 -7.76 -7.02
CA ALA A 136 13.57 -9.00 -6.34
C ALA A 136 14.51 -8.67 -5.17
N ASP A 137 14.46 -9.51 -4.15
CA ASP A 137 15.45 -9.48 -3.06
C ASP A 137 16.78 -10.03 -3.58
N ASP A 138 17.86 -9.28 -3.41
CA ASP A 138 19.23 -9.67 -3.78
C ASP A 138 20.14 -9.90 -2.56
N GLY A 139 19.55 -9.88 -1.35
CA GLY A 139 20.25 -10.01 -0.08
C GLY A 139 20.69 -8.67 0.53
N SER A 140 20.66 -7.59 -0.24
CA SER A 140 20.91 -6.20 0.21
C SER A 140 19.63 -5.37 0.13
N ASP A 141 18.90 -5.51 -0.97
CA ASP A 141 17.63 -4.85 -1.22
C ASP A 141 16.45 -5.81 -1.01
N PRO A 142 15.37 -5.38 -0.36
CA PRO A 142 14.22 -6.24 -0.07
C PRO A 142 13.34 -6.46 -1.31
N TYR A 143 12.48 -7.49 -1.26
CA TYR A 143 11.37 -7.59 -2.21
C TYR A 143 10.46 -6.37 -2.14
N LEU A 144 10.19 -5.77 -3.29
CA LEU A 144 9.27 -4.65 -3.43
C LEU A 144 8.09 -5.04 -4.33
N LEU A 145 6.89 -4.71 -3.89
CA LEU A 145 5.69 -4.84 -4.72
C LEU A 145 5.60 -3.67 -5.69
N ARG A 146 4.87 -3.87 -6.78
CA ARG A 146 4.61 -2.81 -7.75
C ARG A 146 3.41 -1.98 -7.32
N GLY A 147 3.63 -0.66 -7.21
CA GLY A 147 2.59 0.29 -6.85
C GLY A 147 1.60 0.58 -7.99
N LEU A 148 0.42 1.10 -7.64
CA LEU A 148 -0.64 1.43 -8.58
C LEU A 148 -0.22 2.46 -9.63
N GLY A 149 0.60 3.45 -9.25
CA GLY A 149 1.10 4.46 -10.17
C GLY A 149 1.90 3.86 -11.32
N VAL A 150 2.71 2.82 -11.04
CA VAL A 150 3.46 2.10 -12.07
C VAL A 150 2.52 1.32 -13.00
N TRP A 151 1.49 0.66 -12.47
CA TRP A 151 0.50 -0.06 -13.28
C TRP A 151 -0.21 0.87 -14.26
N ILE A 152 -0.53 2.08 -13.86
CA ILE A 152 -1.18 3.08 -14.71
C ILE A 152 -0.21 3.67 -15.75
N ARG A 153 1.04 3.89 -15.35
CA ARG A 153 2.03 4.61 -16.17
C ARG A 153 2.93 3.72 -17.00
N ASN A 154 3.36 2.58 -16.43
CA ASN A 154 4.45 1.82 -17.01
C ASN A 154 3.99 0.92 -18.15
N THR A 155 4.70 1.04 -19.25
CA THR A 155 4.53 0.24 -20.47
C THR A 155 5.40 -1.03 -20.44
N ALA A 156 6.46 -1.04 -19.65
CA ALA A 156 7.46 -2.12 -19.65
C ALA A 156 6.91 -3.45 -19.12
N ASN A 157 5.88 -3.40 -18.29
CA ASN A 157 5.27 -4.60 -17.70
C ASN A 157 4.40 -5.40 -18.64
N ILE A 158 4.00 -4.78 -19.72
CA ILE A 158 3.06 -5.32 -20.68
C ILE A 158 3.82 -5.71 -21.95
N GLY A 159 5.15 -5.71 -21.90
CA GLY A 159 6.01 -5.99 -23.03
C GLY A 159 5.76 -5.02 -24.18
N ALA A 160 5.88 -5.51 -25.41
CA ALA A 160 5.63 -4.73 -26.63
C ALA A 160 4.13 -4.46 -26.90
N GLN A 161 3.21 -4.99 -26.06
CA GLN A 161 1.77 -4.88 -26.25
C GLN A 161 1.24 -3.51 -25.84
N THR A 162 1.29 -2.55 -26.75
CA THR A 162 0.82 -1.18 -26.53
C THR A 162 -0.69 -1.08 -26.27
N SER A 163 -1.46 -2.07 -26.70
CA SER A 163 -2.90 -2.16 -26.49
C SER A 163 -3.33 -2.32 -25.03
N HIS A 164 -2.45 -2.84 -24.17
CA HIS A 164 -2.69 -3.01 -22.74
C HIS A 164 -2.30 -1.78 -21.91
N GLN A 165 -1.78 -0.74 -22.54
CA GLN A 165 -1.30 0.44 -21.84
C GLN A 165 -2.41 1.48 -21.70
N VAL A 166 -2.40 2.20 -20.58
CA VAL A 166 -3.21 3.42 -20.46
C VAL A 166 -2.73 4.42 -21.51
N PRO A 167 -3.64 5.00 -22.33
CA PRO A 167 -3.27 6.01 -23.29
C PRO A 167 -2.46 7.15 -22.67
N ALA A 168 -1.46 7.66 -23.35
CA ALA A 168 -0.54 8.67 -22.83
C ALA A 168 -1.25 9.92 -22.26
N ALA A 169 -2.40 10.28 -22.82
CA ALA A 169 -3.21 11.40 -22.34
C ALA A 169 -3.77 11.23 -20.93
N TYR A 170 -3.86 9.99 -20.43
CA TYR A 170 -4.41 9.67 -19.11
C TYR A 170 -3.35 9.18 -18.12
N ARG A 171 -2.07 9.21 -18.52
CA ARG A 171 -0.98 8.83 -17.60
C ARG A 171 -0.63 10.01 -16.70
N PRO A 172 -0.39 9.79 -15.40
CA PRO A 172 0.13 10.84 -14.54
C PRO A 172 1.50 11.33 -15.06
N ALA A 173 1.79 12.58 -14.83
CA ALA A 173 3.12 13.14 -15.12
C ALA A 173 4.15 12.48 -14.20
N ALA A 174 5.34 12.23 -14.75
CA ALA A 174 6.46 11.66 -13.98
C ALA A 174 7.06 12.67 -13.02
#